data_aa7b23b833f3f09e1a335b5991b79c87
#
_entry.id   aa7b23b833f3f09e1a335b5991b79c87
#
_cell.length_a   1.000
_cell.length_b   1.000
_cell.length_c   1.000
_cell.angle_alpha   90.00
_cell.angle_beta   90.00
_cell.angle_gamma   90.00
#
_symmetry.space_group_name_H-M   'P 1'
#
loop_
_entity.id
_entity.type
_entity.pdbx_description
1 polymer ?
#
loop_
_entity_poly.entity_id
_entity_poly.type
_entity_poly.pdbx_seq_one_letter_code
_entity_poly.pdbx_strand_id
1 'polypeptide(L)'
;MICKLSDKKNNEKVVLINIKGGYGVYQRLLDMGLVPGVTLEISHNHGFGPITISLKGTKMMLGRGLAEKLIVKEENNSEKN
;
A
#
# COMPACT_ATOMS: atom_id res chain seq x y z
N MET A 1 -5.90 1.57 -12.53
CA MET A 1 -4.96 0.50 -12.93
C MET A 1 -4.45 -0.22 -11.70
N ILE A 2 -4.33 -1.50 -11.80
CA ILE A 2 -3.91 -2.33 -10.67
C ILE A 2 -2.43 -2.60 -10.77
N CYS A 3 -1.71 -2.42 -9.68
CA CYS A 3 -0.28 -2.67 -9.66
C CYS A 3 0.19 -2.99 -8.25
N LYS A 4 1.48 -3.22 -8.10
CA LYS A 4 2.07 -3.43 -6.78
C LYS A 4 2.26 -2.10 -6.08
N LEU A 5 2.15 -2.11 -4.77
CA LEU A 5 2.42 -0.91 -4.00
C LEU A 5 3.81 -0.39 -4.29
N SER A 6 4.78 -1.29 -4.46
CA SER A 6 6.17 -0.90 -4.69
C SER A 6 6.37 -0.12 -5.99
N ASP A 7 5.40 -0.14 -6.89
CA ASP A 7 5.50 0.61 -8.14
C ASP A 7 4.94 2.02 -8.03
N LYS A 8 4.38 2.38 -6.91
CA LYS A 8 3.76 3.69 -6.75
C LYS A 8 4.76 4.74 -6.32
N LYS A 9 4.46 5.98 -6.64
CA LYS A 9 5.38 7.09 -6.38
C LYS A 9 4.92 7.89 -5.19
N ASN A 10 5.80 8.78 -4.73
CA ASN A 10 5.50 9.64 -3.60
C ASN A 10 4.22 10.41 -3.83
N ASN A 11 3.45 10.55 -2.77
CA ASN A 11 2.23 11.34 -2.72
C ASN A 11 1.05 10.73 -3.47
N GLU A 12 1.18 9.51 -3.99
CA GLU A 12 0.03 8.87 -4.61
C GLU A 12 -0.85 8.22 -3.55
N LYS A 13 -2.15 8.32 -3.75
CA LYS A 13 -3.11 7.65 -2.88
C LYS A 13 -3.65 6.43 -3.60
N VAL A 14 -3.72 5.34 -2.88
CA VAL A 14 -4.13 4.07 -3.46
C VAL A 14 -5.07 3.34 -2.51
N VAL A 15 -5.82 2.41 -3.08
CA VAL A 15 -6.69 1.53 -2.29
C VAL A 15 -6.09 0.13 -2.36
N LEU A 16 -5.93 -0.48 -1.21
CA LEU A 16 -5.42 -1.86 -1.16
C LEU A 16 -6.51 -2.80 -1.65
N ILE A 17 -6.18 -3.62 -2.66
CA ILE A 17 -7.14 -4.54 -3.23
C ILE A 17 -6.90 -5.96 -2.74
N ASN A 18 -5.66 -6.36 -2.69
CA ASN A 18 -5.33 -7.74 -2.38
C ASN A 18 -3.93 -7.84 -1.80
N ILE A 19 -3.66 -8.93 -1.10
CA ILE A 19 -2.36 -9.21 -0.53
C ILE A 19 -1.93 -10.56 -1.07
N LYS A 20 -0.75 -10.61 -1.67
CA LYS A 20 -0.20 -11.86 -2.17
C LYS A 20 0.72 -12.45 -1.11
N GLY A 21 0.86 -13.77 -1.12
CA GLY A 21 1.75 -14.41 -0.18
C GLY A 21 0.99 -15.43 0.63
N GLY A 22 1.68 -16.09 1.52
CA GLY A 22 1.08 -17.11 2.35
C GLY A 22 0.31 -16.54 3.51
N TYR A 23 -0.26 -17.43 4.28
CA TYR A 23 -1.11 -17.06 5.39
C TYR A 23 -0.38 -16.19 6.42
N GLY A 24 0.87 -16.50 6.69
CA GLY A 24 1.63 -15.72 7.69
C GLY A 24 1.83 -14.28 7.26
N VAL A 25 2.13 -14.07 5.98
CA VAL A 25 2.29 -12.72 5.45
C VAL A 25 0.97 -11.98 5.53
N TYR A 26 -0.08 -12.63 5.11
CA TYR A 26 -1.40 -12.04 5.10
C TYR A 26 -1.80 -11.61 6.51
N GLN A 27 -1.65 -12.50 7.48
CA GLN A 27 -2.03 -12.21 8.85
C GLN A 27 -1.22 -11.06 9.42
N ARG A 28 0.08 -11.05 9.12
CA ARG A 28 0.95 -10.00 9.62
C ARG A 28 0.50 -8.62 9.12
N LEU A 29 0.16 -8.55 7.84
CA LEU A 29 -0.28 -7.27 7.28
C LEU A 29 -1.63 -6.86 7.83
N LEU A 30 -2.52 -7.81 8.03
CA LEU A 30 -3.81 -7.50 8.64
C LEU A 30 -3.62 -6.94 10.04
N ASP A 31 -2.68 -7.50 10.80
CA ASP A 31 -2.42 -7.02 12.15
C ASP A 31 -1.91 -5.58 12.15
N MET A 32 -1.32 -5.15 11.06
CA MET A 32 -0.85 -3.78 10.91
C MET A 32 -1.94 -2.84 10.42
N GLY A 33 -3.14 -3.36 10.19
CA GLY A 33 -4.22 -2.54 9.68
C GLY A 33 -4.29 -2.49 8.16
N LEU A 34 -3.45 -3.26 7.48
CA LEU A 34 -3.43 -3.28 6.03
C LEU A 34 -4.44 -4.30 5.53
N VAL A 35 -5.68 -3.88 5.51
CA VAL A 35 -6.82 -4.73 5.17
C VAL A 35 -7.29 -4.34 3.77
N PRO A 36 -7.63 -5.31 2.91
CA PRO A 36 -8.19 -4.94 1.61
C PRO A 36 -9.34 -3.97 1.77
N GLY A 37 -9.31 -2.92 0.98
CA GLY A 37 -10.29 -1.85 1.03
C GLY A 37 -9.79 -0.57 1.67
N VAL A 38 -8.66 -0.60 2.40
CA VAL A 38 -8.18 0.63 3.03
C VAL A 38 -7.48 1.50 2.00
N THR A 39 -7.50 2.80 2.26
CA THR A 39 -6.81 3.78 1.43
C THR A 39 -5.49 4.12 2.10
N LEU A 40 -4.43 4.16 1.31
CA LEU A 40 -3.10 4.47 1.78
C LEU A 40 -2.52 5.60 0.95
N GLU A 41 -1.56 6.30 1.52
CA GLU A 41 -0.80 7.28 0.77
C GLU A 41 0.67 6.89 0.82
N ILE A 42 1.37 7.01 -0.31
CA ILE A 42 2.79 6.73 -0.37
C ILE A 42 3.53 7.98 0.09
N SER A 43 4.20 7.89 1.23
CA SER A 43 4.96 9.04 1.72
C SER A 43 6.34 9.10 1.09
N HIS A 44 7.03 7.97 1.06
CA HIS A 44 8.36 7.91 0.47
C HIS A 44 8.60 6.59 -0.23
N ASN A 45 9.01 6.67 -1.48
CA ASN A 45 9.45 5.51 -2.24
C ASN A 45 10.54 5.97 -3.18
N HIS A 46 11.78 5.62 -2.86
CA HIS A 46 12.93 6.04 -3.65
C HIS A 46 13.28 5.08 -4.77
N GLY A 47 12.49 4.05 -4.96
CA GLY A 47 12.78 3.04 -5.98
C GLY A 47 13.61 1.89 -5.45
N PHE A 48 14.11 2.00 -4.25
CA PHE A 48 14.84 0.93 -3.58
C PHE A 48 14.67 1.11 -2.07
N GLY A 49 14.96 0.06 -1.33
CA GLY A 49 14.82 0.13 0.12
C GLY A 49 13.36 0.14 0.57
N PRO A 50 13.13 0.40 1.85
CA PRO A 50 11.77 0.37 2.39
C PRO A 50 10.92 1.50 1.84
N ILE A 51 9.62 1.32 1.91
CA ILE A 51 8.64 2.30 1.46
C ILE A 51 7.89 2.78 2.68
N THR A 52 7.76 4.09 2.82
CA THR A 52 6.98 4.67 3.90
C THR A 52 5.59 4.98 3.39
N ILE A 53 4.59 4.51 4.10
CA ILE A 53 3.20 4.77 3.75
C ILE A 53 2.51 5.45 4.92
N SER A 54 1.40 6.10 4.63
CA SER A 54 0.56 6.71 5.64
C SER A 54 -0.80 6.04 5.60
N LEU A 55 -1.24 5.52 6.74
CA LEU A 55 -2.54 4.88 6.88
C LEU A 55 -3.28 5.59 7.99
N LYS A 56 -4.33 6.31 7.62
CA LYS A 56 -5.16 7.03 8.60
C LYS A 56 -4.31 7.93 9.49
N GLY A 57 -3.38 8.64 8.86
CA GLY A 57 -2.56 9.59 9.60
C GLY A 57 -1.36 8.99 10.31
N THR A 58 -1.22 7.68 10.30
CA THR A 58 -0.09 7.03 10.93
C THR A 58 0.89 6.56 9.86
N LYS A 59 2.14 6.93 10.00
CA LYS A 59 3.16 6.51 9.05
C LYS A 59 3.78 5.21 9.49
N MET A 60 4.07 4.37 8.54
CA MET A 60 4.77 3.12 8.80
C MET A 60 5.66 2.78 7.65
N MET A 61 6.71 2.02 7.92
CA MET A 61 7.64 1.61 6.90
C MET A 61 7.44 0.14 6.58
N LEU A 62 7.44 -0.17 5.30
CA LEU A 62 7.34 -1.53 4.83
C LEU A 62 8.60 -1.90 4.09
N GLY A 63 9.16 -3.06 4.38
CA GLY A 63 10.23 -3.57 3.54
C GLY A 63 9.72 -3.72 2.13
N ARG A 64 10.61 -3.54 1.15
CA ARG A 64 10.18 -3.58 -0.24
C ARG A 64 9.60 -4.95 -0.62
N GLY A 65 10.12 -6.02 -0.03
CA GLY A 65 9.56 -7.34 -0.29
C GLY A 65 8.10 -7.45 0.10
N LEU A 66 7.72 -6.85 1.24
CA LEU A 66 6.32 -6.84 1.64
C LEU A 66 5.51 -5.93 0.74
N ALA A 67 6.07 -4.78 0.38
CA ALA A 67 5.35 -3.84 -0.48
C ALA A 67 5.05 -4.46 -1.84
N GLU A 68 5.90 -5.35 -2.31
CA GLU A 68 5.66 -6.03 -3.58
C GLU A 68 4.50 -7.01 -3.51
N LYS A 69 4.08 -7.37 -2.31
CA LYS A 69 2.97 -8.31 -2.14
C LYS A 69 1.64 -7.61 -1.99
N LEU A 70 1.63 -6.29 -1.92
CA LEU A 70 0.40 -5.52 -1.79
C LEU A 70 -0.05 -5.06 -3.16
N ILE A 71 -1.25 -5.45 -3.53
CA ILE A 71 -1.82 -5.10 -4.82
C ILE A 71 -2.79 -3.96 -4.60
N VAL A 72 -2.59 -2.87 -5.33
CA VAL A 72 -3.32 -1.65 -5.11
C VAL A 72 -3.85 -1.08 -6.42
N LYS A 73 -4.77 -0.15 -6.31
CA LYS A 73 -5.21 0.64 -7.44
C LYS A 73 -5.27 2.09 -6.99
N GLU A 74 -5.27 3.01 -7.95
CA GLU A 74 -5.38 4.41 -7.62
C GLU A 74 -6.70 4.69 -6.96
N GLU A 75 -6.67 5.57 -5.98
CA GLU A 75 -7.91 6.02 -5.38
C GLU A 75 -8.59 6.94 -6.38
N ASN A 76 -9.86 6.65 -6.66
CA ASN A 76 -10.59 7.41 -7.65
C ASN A 76 -11.44 8.47 -6.97
N ASN A 77 -11.02 9.73 -7.11
CA ASN A 77 -11.77 10.83 -6.55
C ASN A 77 -12.48 11.64 -7.60
N SER A 78 -12.48 11.15 -8.82
CA SER A 78 -12.98 11.96 -9.92
C SER A 78 -14.47 12.20 -9.83
N GLU A 79 -15.14 11.42 -9.07
CA GLU A 79 -16.55 11.57 -9.00
C GLU A 79 -16.94 12.85 -8.39
N LYS A 80 -16.08 13.47 -7.77
CA LYS A 80 -16.42 14.63 -7.29
C LYS A 80 -16.59 15.61 -8.20
N ASN A 81 -16.68 15.56 -8.96
CA ASN A 81 -16.86 16.44 -9.84
C ASN A 81 -17.68 16.72 -10.28
#